data_b992e88eff04864ea2bda04ea8728303
#
_entry.id   b992e88eff04864ea2bda04ea8728303
#
_cell.length_a   1.000
_cell.length_b   1.000
_cell.length_c   1.000
_cell.angle_alpha   90.00
_cell.angle_beta   90.00
_cell.angle_gamma   90.00
#
_symmetry.space_group_name_H-M   'P 1'
#
loop_
_entity.id
_entity.type
_entity.pdbx_description
1 polymer ?
#
loop_
_entity_poly.entity_id
_entity_poly.type
_entity_poly.pdbx_seq_one_letter_code
_entity_poly.pdbx_strand_id
1 'polypeptide(L)'
;MSNNIQQLLVICILVLIKFANTELTLNNQKLEWIIGSWRSEFSGKVFWPTVPTMTFGEELIIAEAPLAKSVNVQFLNFSARAWSHTTKDHFHDEWGFITVDPFGNATLMTAGNNGFTTYEVGEVAPNKMILTLKDIGRISFSRDLPVEDLRRTFIKHDDQYLEQIIEMRTATHPAQGYLEHTRVIYTKQKK
;
A
#
# COMPACT_ATOMS: atom_id res chain seq x y z
N MET A 1 12.18 40.38 32.87
CA MET A 1 11.60 40.30 31.51
C MET A 1 12.06 39.09 30.69
N SER A 2 13.14 38.43 31.05
CA SER A 2 13.74 37.28 30.31
C SER A 2 12.91 35.97 30.42
N ASN A 3 12.38 35.62 31.58
CA ASN A 3 11.66 34.36 31.81
C ASN A 3 10.31 34.23 31.05
N ASN A 4 9.60 35.32 30.88
CA ASN A 4 8.32 35.30 30.19
C ASN A 4 8.46 35.08 28.67
N ILE A 5 9.55 35.58 28.08
CA ILE A 5 9.82 35.40 26.66
C ILE A 5 10.23 33.95 26.36
N GLN A 6 11.05 33.34 27.25
CA GLN A 6 11.42 31.92 27.11
C GLN A 6 10.22 30.99 27.28
N GLN A 7 9.34 31.25 28.24
CA GLN A 7 8.11 30.47 28.40
C GLN A 7 7.17 30.62 27.20
N LEU A 8 7.04 31.81 26.65
CA LEU A 8 6.23 32.04 25.42
C LEU A 8 6.81 31.30 24.22
N LEU A 9 8.14 31.28 24.08
CA LEU A 9 8.84 30.58 22.98
C LEU A 9 8.65 29.05 23.08
N VAL A 10 8.75 28.49 24.31
CA VAL A 10 8.53 27.06 24.56
C VAL A 10 7.10 26.66 24.29
N ILE A 11 6.11 27.50 24.68
CA ILE A 11 4.70 27.24 24.40
C ILE A 11 4.42 27.32 22.90
N CYS A 12 4.99 28.30 22.17
CA CYS A 12 4.87 28.39 20.72
C CYS A 12 5.50 27.20 20.00
N ILE A 13 6.66 26.70 20.45
CA ILE A 13 7.32 25.52 19.87
C ILE A 13 6.49 24.26 20.14
N LEU A 14 5.93 24.09 21.34
CA LEU A 14 5.06 22.97 21.67
C LEU A 14 3.73 22.99 20.89
N VAL A 15 3.17 24.18 20.63
CA VAL A 15 2.00 24.35 19.79
C VAL A 15 2.35 24.06 18.31
N LEU A 16 3.48 24.51 17.81
CA LEU A 16 3.94 24.22 16.44
C LEU A 16 4.24 22.73 16.21
N ILE A 17 4.79 22.04 17.23
CA ILE A 17 5.02 20.58 17.16
C ILE A 17 3.69 19.82 17.15
N LYS A 18 2.65 20.27 17.84
CA LYS A 18 1.31 19.67 17.76
C LYS A 18 0.63 19.85 16.39
N PHE A 19 0.98 20.88 15.63
CA PHE A 19 0.46 21.09 14.26
C PHE A 19 1.13 20.19 13.21
N ALA A 20 2.23 19.53 13.53
CA ALA A 20 2.96 18.65 12.59
C ALA A 20 2.49 17.18 12.65
N ASN A 21 1.75 16.77 13.67
CA ASN A 21 1.14 15.44 13.72
C ASN A 21 -0.26 15.50 13.15
N THR A 22 -0.40 15.07 11.91
CA THR A 22 -1.71 14.85 11.30
C THR A 22 -2.33 13.65 11.99
N GLU A 23 -3.39 13.85 12.77
CA GLU A 23 -4.11 12.76 13.41
C GLU A 23 -4.88 11.97 12.36
N LEU A 24 -4.69 10.64 12.37
CA LEU A 24 -5.52 9.74 11.58
C LEU A 24 -6.97 9.86 12.03
N THR A 25 -7.90 9.86 11.09
CA THR A 25 -9.31 9.71 11.42
C THR A 25 -9.55 8.38 12.14
N LEU A 26 -10.61 8.30 12.98
CA LEU A 26 -10.94 7.08 13.72
C LEU A 26 -10.99 5.84 12.85
N ASN A 27 -11.51 5.96 11.62
CA ASN A 27 -11.57 4.85 10.69
C ASN A 27 -10.18 4.41 10.25
N ASN A 28 -9.32 5.37 9.85
CA ASN A 28 -7.98 5.07 9.35
C ASN A 28 -6.98 4.68 10.46
N GLN A 29 -7.29 4.87 11.73
CA GLN A 29 -6.49 4.31 12.84
C GLN A 29 -6.35 2.79 12.72
N LYS A 30 -7.30 2.10 12.10
CA LYS A 30 -7.19 0.67 11.78
C LYS A 30 -6.03 0.34 10.83
N LEU A 31 -5.54 1.32 10.06
CA LEU A 31 -4.39 1.18 9.15
C LEU A 31 -3.07 1.64 9.77
N GLU A 32 -3.03 2.10 11.03
CA GLU A 32 -1.82 2.63 11.66
C GLU A 32 -0.63 1.65 11.57
N TRP A 33 -0.91 0.36 11.69
CA TRP A 33 0.09 -0.70 11.66
C TRP A 33 0.82 -0.84 10.31
N ILE A 34 0.20 -0.42 9.20
CA ILE A 34 0.78 -0.53 7.85
C ILE A 34 1.39 0.79 7.36
N ILE A 35 1.08 1.92 8.03
CA ILE A 35 1.59 3.24 7.64
C ILE A 35 3.12 3.29 7.79
N GLY A 36 3.78 3.81 6.77
CA GLY A 36 5.23 4.00 6.74
C GLY A 36 5.84 3.70 5.38
N SER A 37 7.17 3.66 5.37
CA SER A 37 7.97 3.20 4.24
C SER A 37 8.51 1.82 4.55
N TRP A 38 8.29 0.90 3.62
CA TRP A 38 8.65 -0.50 3.70
C TRP A 38 9.46 -0.87 2.49
N ARG A 39 10.54 -1.64 2.67
CA ARG A 39 11.44 -1.97 1.57
C ARG A 39 11.90 -3.41 1.62
N SER A 40 11.90 -4.06 0.49
CA SER A 40 12.50 -5.37 0.26
C SER A 40 13.54 -5.26 -0.86
N GLU A 41 14.78 -5.63 -0.59
CA GLU A 41 15.81 -5.68 -1.65
C GLU A 41 15.74 -6.99 -2.44
N PHE A 42 15.43 -8.11 -1.79
CA PHE A 42 15.63 -9.43 -2.39
C PHE A 42 14.51 -10.44 -2.15
N SER A 43 13.52 -10.16 -1.31
CA SER A 43 12.50 -11.14 -0.96
C SER A 43 11.32 -11.22 -1.93
N GLY A 44 11.16 -10.22 -2.80
CA GLY A 44 10.08 -10.23 -3.79
C GLY A 44 10.22 -11.40 -4.75
N LYS A 45 9.15 -12.17 -4.94
CA LYS A 45 9.08 -13.32 -5.86
C LYS A 45 7.82 -13.26 -6.69
N VAL A 46 7.93 -13.60 -7.97
CA VAL A 46 6.82 -13.84 -8.88
C VAL A 46 6.73 -15.34 -9.14
N PHE A 47 5.53 -15.92 -9.04
CA PHE A 47 5.28 -17.37 -9.19
C PHE A 47 4.31 -17.70 -10.33
N TRP A 48 3.95 -16.75 -11.16
CA TRP A 48 2.91 -16.96 -12.13
C TRP A 48 3.25 -18.07 -13.14
N PRO A 49 2.34 -19.01 -13.46
CA PRO A 49 2.66 -20.13 -14.36
C PRO A 49 3.03 -19.74 -15.78
N THR A 50 2.57 -18.56 -16.23
CA THR A 50 2.86 -18.04 -17.58
C THR A 50 4.10 -17.14 -17.65
N VAL A 51 4.70 -16.84 -16.50
CA VAL A 51 5.89 -16.00 -16.37
C VAL A 51 6.96 -16.79 -15.64
N PRO A 52 8.21 -16.84 -16.10
CA PRO A 52 9.30 -17.46 -15.35
C PRO A 52 9.41 -16.88 -13.94
N THR A 53 9.59 -17.75 -12.95
CA THR A 53 9.80 -17.30 -11.56
C THR A 53 11.01 -16.38 -11.51
N MET A 54 10.81 -15.19 -10.94
CA MET A 54 11.87 -14.22 -10.75
C MET A 54 11.82 -13.61 -9.37
N THR A 55 12.96 -13.08 -8.92
CA THR A 55 13.05 -12.29 -7.69
C THR A 55 13.18 -10.81 -8.03
N PHE A 56 12.68 -9.94 -7.16
CA PHE A 56 12.69 -8.50 -7.36
C PHE A 56 12.82 -7.75 -6.02
N GLY A 57 13.22 -6.48 -6.10
CA GLY A 57 13.13 -5.56 -5.00
C GLY A 57 11.86 -4.71 -5.12
N GLU A 58 11.33 -4.27 -3.99
CA GLU A 58 10.14 -3.42 -3.96
C GLU A 58 10.17 -2.45 -2.79
N GLU A 59 9.68 -1.24 -3.03
CA GLU A 59 9.40 -0.23 -2.01
C GLU A 59 7.90 0.02 -1.97
N LEU A 60 7.32 -0.11 -0.78
CA LEU A 60 5.93 0.20 -0.49
C LEU A 60 5.88 1.39 0.47
N ILE A 61 5.14 2.44 0.10
CA ILE A 61 4.93 3.61 0.95
C ILE A 61 3.42 3.82 1.15
N ILE A 62 3.01 3.87 2.41
CA ILE A 62 1.66 4.27 2.80
C ILE A 62 1.78 5.46 3.74
N ALA A 63 1.25 6.60 3.32
CA ALA A 63 1.41 7.86 4.05
C ALA A 63 0.15 8.73 3.93
N GLU A 64 0.01 9.68 4.85
CA GLU A 64 -1.09 10.63 4.78
C GLU A 64 -1.06 11.45 3.49
N ALA A 65 -2.24 11.65 2.89
CA ALA A 65 -2.41 12.54 1.75
C ALA A 65 -2.67 13.98 2.24
N PRO A 66 -1.87 14.97 1.82
CA PRO A 66 -2.00 16.35 2.32
C PRO A 66 -3.37 16.99 2.09
N LEU A 67 -4.11 16.59 1.07
CA LEU A 67 -5.41 17.16 0.68
C LEU A 67 -6.60 16.58 1.47
N ALA A 68 -6.41 15.56 2.27
CA ALA A 68 -7.48 14.82 2.93
C ALA A 68 -8.19 15.60 4.06
N LYS A 69 -7.61 16.69 4.56
CA LYS A 69 -8.14 17.44 5.71
C LYS A 69 -9.38 18.30 5.42
N SER A 70 -9.70 18.57 4.18
CA SER A 70 -10.80 19.48 3.79
C SER A 70 -12.14 18.77 3.59
N VAL A 71 -12.17 17.46 3.58
CA VAL A 71 -13.37 16.63 3.41
C VAL A 71 -13.41 15.58 4.52
N ASN A 72 -14.59 15.22 4.99
CA ASN A 72 -14.79 14.27 6.10
C ASN A 72 -14.27 12.83 5.84
N VAL A 73 -13.57 12.61 4.73
CA VAL A 73 -12.96 11.34 4.36
C VAL A 73 -11.46 11.57 4.19
N GLN A 74 -10.66 10.89 5.00
CA GLN A 74 -9.21 10.93 4.88
C GLN A 74 -8.74 9.78 4.01
N PHE A 75 -8.06 10.10 2.92
CA PHE A 75 -7.32 9.13 2.11
C PHE A 75 -5.85 9.11 2.54
N LEU A 76 -5.23 7.94 2.49
CA LEU A 76 -3.79 7.77 2.60
C LEU A 76 -3.23 7.50 1.21
N ASN A 77 -2.09 8.08 0.89
CA ASN A 77 -1.35 7.76 -0.34
C ASN A 77 -0.83 6.33 -0.25
N PHE A 78 -0.96 5.60 -1.34
CA PHE A 78 -0.39 4.28 -1.55
C PHE A 78 0.54 4.32 -2.75
N SER A 79 1.76 3.82 -2.61
CA SER A 79 2.65 3.60 -3.75
C SER A 79 3.48 2.34 -3.54
N ALA A 80 3.58 1.52 -4.58
CA ALA A 80 4.45 0.36 -4.63
C ALA A 80 5.30 0.44 -5.91
N ARG A 81 6.61 0.23 -5.79
CA ARG A 81 7.57 0.30 -6.90
C ARG A 81 8.48 -0.91 -6.88
N ALA A 82 8.40 -1.74 -7.90
CA ALA A 82 9.23 -2.92 -8.03
C ALA A 82 10.30 -2.77 -9.12
N TRP A 83 11.51 -3.27 -8.84
CA TRP A 83 12.66 -3.18 -9.75
C TRP A 83 13.36 -4.53 -9.91
N SER A 84 13.94 -4.71 -11.08
CA SER A 84 14.79 -5.86 -11.39
C SER A 84 16.09 -5.82 -10.59
N HIS A 85 16.51 -6.95 -10.05
CA HIS A 85 17.84 -7.05 -9.41
C HIS A 85 18.98 -6.88 -10.40
N THR A 86 18.79 -7.33 -11.63
CA THR A 86 19.84 -7.35 -12.66
C THR A 86 20.03 -5.98 -13.28
N THR A 87 18.95 -5.35 -13.76
CA THR A 87 19.04 -4.10 -14.52
C THR A 87 18.79 -2.86 -13.67
N LYS A 88 18.18 -3.04 -12.47
CA LYS A 88 17.67 -1.96 -11.61
C LYS A 88 16.53 -1.16 -12.22
N ASP A 89 16.02 -1.58 -13.38
CA ASP A 89 14.88 -0.94 -14.02
C ASP A 89 13.60 -1.22 -13.23
N HIS A 90 12.74 -0.21 -13.11
CA HIS A 90 11.40 -0.35 -12.59
C HIS A 90 10.51 -1.02 -13.64
N PHE A 91 9.94 -2.16 -13.29
CA PHE A 91 9.06 -2.90 -14.20
C PHE A 91 7.60 -2.90 -13.77
N HIS A 92 7.32 -2.61 -12.50
CA HIS A 92 5.96 -2.50 -11.98
C HIS A 92 5.89 -1.38 -10.95
N ASP A 93 5.07 -0.38 -11.23
CA ASP A 93 4.76 0.71 -10.32
C ASP A 93 3.24 0.81 -10.17
N GLU A 94 2.76 0.87 -8.93
CA GLU A 94 1.37 1.16 -8.57
C GLU A 94 1.30 2.44 -7.74
N TRP A 95 0.28 3.26 -8.02
CA TRP A 95 -0.03 4.48 -7.27
C TRP A 95 -1.52 4.57 -7.01
N GLY A 96 -1.88 5.08 -5.84
CA GLY A 96 -3.28 5.25 -5.53
C GLY A 96 -3.54 5.70 -4.10
N PHE A 97 -4.71 5.32 -3.62
CA PHE A 97 -5.21 5.75 -2.31
C PHE A 97 -5.81 4.58 -1.56
N ILE A 98 -5.60 4.57 -0.26
CA ILE A 98 -6.26 3.64 0.67
C ILE A 98 -7.00 4.42 1.76
N THR A 99 -8.18 3.95 2.14
CA THR A 99 -8.97 4.50 3.24
C THR A 99 -9.81 3.40 3.90
N VAL A 100 -10.35 3.69 5.08
CA VAL A 100 -11.28 2.78 5.77
C VAL A 100 -12.64 3.46 5.92
N ASP A 101 -13.69 2.75 5.56
CA ASP A 101 -15.07 3.19 5.69
C ASP A 101 -15.57 3.16 7.15
N PRO A 102 -16.75 3.76 7.46
CA PRO A 102 -17.33 3.71 8.81
C PRO A 102 -17.69 2.31 9.30
N PHE A 103 -17.79 1.32 8.40
CA PHE A 103 -18.09 -0.07 8.72
C PHE A 103 -16.82 -0.88 9.02
N GLY A 104 -15.65 -0.31 8.73
CA GLY A 104 -14.35 -0.92 9.02
C GLY A 104 -13.74 -1.69 7.86
N ASN A 105 -14.25 -1.53 6.64
CA ASN A 105 -13.66 -2.09 5.45
C ASN A 105 -12.64 -1.11 4.84
N ALA A 106 -11.47 -1.61 4.49
CA ALA A 106 -10.53 -0.86 3.70
C ALA A 106 -10.94 -0.86 2.22
N THR A 107 -10.70 0.25 1.57
CA THR A 107 -10.79 0.42 0.13
C THR A 107 -9.42 0.85 -0.39
N LEU A 108 -8.87 0.11 -1.34
CA LEU A 108 -7.65 0.44 -2.07
C LEU A 108 -8.01 0.66 -3.54
N MET A 109 -7.62 1.80 -4.08
CA MET A 109 -7.74 2.14 -5.49
C MET A 109 -6.35 2.41 -6.03
N THR A 110 -5.95 1.69 -7.10
CA THR A 110 -4.63 1.86 -7.70
C THR A 110 -4.69 2.05 -9.21
N ALA A 111 -3.64 2.65 -9.75
CA ALA A 111 -3.33 2.68 -11.16
C ALA A 111 -1.88 2.24 -11.35
N GLY A 112 -1.66 1.27 -12.22
CA GLY A 112 -0.35 0.68 -12.50
C GLY A 112 0.23 1.12 -13.84
N ASN A 113 1.56 1.13 -13.92
CA ASN A 113 2.30 1.41 -15.17
C ASN A 113 2.11 0.33 -16.24
N ASN A 114 1.46 -0.77 -15.91
CA ASN A 114 1.04 -1.83 -16.84
C ASN A 114 -0.31 -1.55 -17.50
N GLY A 115 -0.97 -0.44 -17.18
CA GLY A 115 -2.23 -0.01 -17.78
C GLY A 115 -3.48 -0.61 -17.15
N PHE A 116 -3.38 -1.13 -15.93
CA PHE A 116 -4.52 -1.53 -15.12
C PHE A 116 -4.83 -0.47 -14.07
N THR A 117 -6.12 -0.39 -13.73
CA THR A 117 -6.60 0.27 -12.51
C THR A 117 -7.42 -0.71 -11.71
N THR A 118 -7.25 -0.75 -10.39
CA THR A 118 -8.00 -1.65 -9.53
C THR A 118 -8.81 -0.90 -8.48
N TYR A 119 -9.95 -1.50 -8.12
CA TYR A 119 -10.75 -1.14 -6.96
C TYR A 119 -10.91 -2.39 -6.10
N GLU A 120 -10.27 -2.38 -4.94
CA GLU A 120 -10.17 -3.52 -4.03
C GLU A 120 -10.80 -3.15 -2.69
N VAL A 121 -11.59 -4.06 -2.09
CA VAL A 121 -12.26 -3.83 -0.80
C VAL A 121 -12.12 -5.06 0.09
N GLY A 122 -11.96 -4.83 1.39
CA GLY A 122 -11.95 -5.94 2.35
C GLY A 122 -11.76 -5.53 3.80
N GLU A 123 -11.75 -6.50 4.68
CA GLU A 123 -11.71 -6.29 6.13
C GLU A 123 -10.30 -5.98 6.62
N VAL A 124 -10.23 -5.12 7.65
CA VAL A 124 -9.00 -4.78 8.37
C VAL A 124 -9.05 -5.37 9.77
N ALA A 125 -8.14 -6.29 10.04
CA ALA A 125 -7.83 -6.79 11.37
C ALA A 125 -6.55 -6.11 11.94
N PRO A 126 -6.23 -6.24 13.23
CA PRO A 126 -5.11 -5.53 13.87
C PRO A 126 -3.73 -5.73 13.23
N ASN A 127 -3.48 -6.86 12.58
CA ASN A 127 -2.19 -7.17 11.93
C ASN A 127 -2.37 -7.78 10.55
N LYS A 128 -3.56 -7.71 9.99
CA LYS A 128 -3.88 -8.33 8.71
C LYS A 128 -4.96 -7.58 7.98
N MET A 129 -4.80 -7.47 6.68
CA MET A 129 -5.82 -6.94 5.77
C MET A 129 -5.92 -7.83 4.56
N ILE A 130 -7.14 -8.18 4.16
CA ILE A 130 -7.41 -8.96 2.96
C ILE A 130 -8.33 -8.15 2.08
N LEU A 131 -7.84 -7.77 0.90
CA LEU A 131 -8.58 -7.02 -0.10
C LEU A 131 -8.91 -7.94 -1.28
N THR A 132 -10.13 -7.84 -1.78
CA THR A 132 -10.60 -8.56 -2.96
C THR A 132 -11.00 -7.58 -4.04
N LEU A 133 -10.70 -7.90 -5.27
CA LEU A 133 -11.06 -7.09 -6.44
C LEU A 133 -12.58 -6.91 -6.50
N LYS A 134 -13.02 -5.67 -6.73
CA LYS A 134 -14.42 -5.31 -6.96
C LYS A 134 -14.64 -4.81 -8.38
N ASP A 135 -13.62 -4.12 -8.91
CA ASP A 135 -13.64 -3.62 -10.28
C ASP A 135 -12.22 -3.48 -10.81
N ILE A 136 -12.04 -3.62 -12.12
CA ILE A 136 -10.77 -3.49 -12.81
C ILE A 136 -10.96 -2.79 -14.15
N GLY A 137 -10.22 -1.70 -14.33
CA GLY A 137 -10.05 -1.04 -15.60
C GLY A 137 -8.77 -1.51 -16.31
N ARG A 138 -8.80 -1.61 -17.64
CA ARG A 138 -7.65 -1.98 -18.44
C ARG A 138 -7.63 -1.20 -19.74
N ILE A 139 -6.50 -0.58 -20.06
CA ILE A 139 -6.34 0.05 -21.38
C ILE A 139 -6.28 -1.03 -22.47
N SER A 140 -6.85 -0.73 -23.64
CA SER A 140 -7.01 -1.72 -24.73
C SER A 140 -5.69 -2.27 -25.29
N PHE A 141 -4.60 -1.51 -25.15
CA PHE A 141 -3.26 -1.87 -25.63
C PHE A 141 -2.30 -2.28 -24.51
N SER A 142 -2.81 -2.65 -23.33
CA SER A 142 -1.97 -3.24 -22.28
C SER A 142 -1.31 -4.53 -22.79
N ARG A 143 -0.01 -4.66 -22.53
CA ARG A 143 0.77 -5.86 -22.88
C ARG A 143 0.43 -7.07 -22.02
N ASP A 144 -0.06 -6.82 -20.79
CA ASP A 144 -0.28 -7.88 -19.81
C ASP A 144 -1.60 -8.60 -20.07
N LEU A 145 -1.65 -9.87 -19.68
CA LEU A 145 -2.83 -10.71 -19.82
C LEU A 145 -3.97 -10.20 -18.95
N PRO A 146 -5.23 -10.37 -19.38
CA PRO A 146 -6.38 -9.98 -18.58
C PRO A 146 -6.41 -10.69 -17.23
N VAL A 147 -6.53 -9.90 -16.16
CA VAL A 147 -6.80 -10.36 -14.80
C VAL A 147 -8.31 -10.40 -14.62
N GLU A 148 -8.86 -11.54 -14.17
CA GLU A 148 -10.29 -11.71 -13.92
C GLU A 148 -10.65 -11.47 -12.47
N ASP A 149 -9.72 -11.79 -11.56
CA ASP A 149 -9.91 -11.60 -10.13
C ASP A 149 -8.56 -11.47 -9.42
N LEU A 150 -8.54 -10.77 -8.29
CA LEU A 150 -7.35 -10.51 -7.50
C LEU A 150 -7.69 -10.51 -6.02
N ARG A 151 -6.80 -11.07 -5.22
CA ARG A 151 -6.80 -10.97 -3.77
C ARG A 151 -5.43 -10.50 -3.30
N ARG A 152 -5.41 -9.42 -2.54
CA ARG A 152 -4.21 -8.83 -1.95
C ARG A 152 -4.29 -9.00 -0.44
N THR A 153 -3.27 -9.59 0.16
CA THR A 153 -3.18 -9.78 1.60
C THR A 153 -1.95 -9.06 2.13
N PHE A 154 -2.14 -8.26 3.19
CA PHE A 154 -1.07 -7.70 3.99
C PHE A 154 -1.07 -8.35 5.36
N ILE A 155 0.12 -8.73 5.86
CA ILE A 155 0.31 -9.35 7.18
C ILE A 155 1.47 -8.65 7.88
N LYS A 156 1.19 -8.03 9.02
CA LYS A 156 2.25 -7.52 9.90
C LYS A 156 2.72 -8.66 10.79
N HIS A 157 3.97 -9.09 10.64
CA HIS A 157 4.58 -10.11 11.51
C HIS A 157 5.02 -9.52 12.84
N ASP A 158 5.65 -8.33 12.79
CA ASP A 158 6.05 -7.54 13.94
C ASP A 158 6.23 -6.06 13.55
N ASP A 159 6.87 -5.25 14.38
CA ASP A 159 7.07 -3.83 14.08
C ASP A 159 8.10 -3.55 12.99
N GLN A 160 8.87 -4.55 12.57
CA GLN A 160 9.91 -4.44 11.55
C GLN A 160 9.55 -5.11 10.24
N TYR A 161 8.64 -6.09 10.24
CA TYR A 161 8.35 -6.93 9.07
C TYR A 161 6.88 -6.90 8.67
N LEU A 162 6.66 -6.60 7.39
CA LEU A 162 5.37 -6.64 6.70
C LEU A 162 5.47 -7.60 5.52
N GLU A 163 4.46 -8.43 5.32
CA GLU A 163 4.34 -9.30 4.16
C GLU A 163 3.18 -8.86 3.27
N GLN A 164 3.39 -8.83 1.96
CA GLN A 164 2.34 -8.71 0.96
C GLN A 164 2.29 -9.97 0.10
N ILE A 165 1.08 -10.48 -0.10
CA ILE A 165 0.80 -11.59 -1.01
C ILE A 165 -0.26 -11.12 -2.00
N ILE A 166 -0.01 -11.30 -3.28
CA ILE A 166 -1.01 -11.10 -4.33
C ILE A 166 -1.30 -12.45 -4.97
N GLU A 167 -2.54 -12.82 -4.96
CA GLU A 167 -3.10 -13.99 -5.63
C GLU A 167 -4.05 -13.50 -6.71
N MET A 168 -4.06 -14.16 -7.86
CA MET A 168 -4.94 -13.74 -8.95
C MET A 168 -5.46 -14.92 -9.77
N ARG A 169 -6.53 -14.67 -10.48
CA ARG A 169 -7.07 -15.52 -11.52
C ARG A 169 -7.02 -14.74 -12.84
N THR A 170 -6.59 -15.40 -13.89
CA THR A 170 -6.53 -14.81 -15.23
C THR A 170 -7.38 -15.57 -16.21
N ALA A 171 -7.71 -14.94 -17.33
CA ALA A 171 -8.43 -15.56 -18.46
C ALA A 171 -7.70 -16.79 -19.03
N THR A 172 -6.38 -16.90 -18.87
CA THR A 172 -5.59 -18.05 -19.34
C THR A 172 -5.63 -19.25 -18.39
N HIS A 173 -6.01 -19.05 -17.12
CA HIS A 173 -6.06 -20.08 -16.09
C HIS A 173 -7.35 -20.00 -15.25
N PRO A 174 -8.53 -19.92 -15.86
CA PRO A 174 -9.77 -19.62 -15.12
C PRO A 174 -10.20 -20.74 -14.17
N ALA A 175 -9.84 -21.98 -14.48
CA ALA A 175 -10.23 -23.15 -13.69
C ALA A 175 -9.40 -23.36 -12.43
N GLN A 176 -8.27 -22.69 -12.27
CA GLN A 176 -7.34 -22.90 -11.14
C GLN A 176 -7.64 -22.02 -9.92
N GLY A 177 -8.66 -21.13 -10.01
CA GLY A 177 -8.97 -20.19 -8.94
C GLY A 177 -7.86 -19.18 -8.69
N TYR A 178 -7.66 -18.81 -7.44
CA TYR A 178 -6.58 -17.91 -7.04
C TYR A 178 -5.24 -18.66 -7.01
N LEU A 179 -4.28 -18.16 -7.79
CA LEU A 179 -2.90 -18.61 -7.76
C LEU A 179 -2.03 -17.50 -7.17
N GLU A 180 -1.10 -17.87 -6.30
CA GLU A 180 -0.11 -16.91 -5.79
C GLU A 180 0.70 -16.36 -6.96
N HIS A 181 0.60 -15.05 -7.14
CA HIS A 181 1.31 -14.32 -8.20
C HIS A 181 2.59 -13.69 -7.68
N THR A 182 2.49 -12.95 -6.57
CA THR A 182 3.66 -12.34 -5.93
C THR A 182 3.60 -12.51 -4.42
N ARG A 183 4.80 -12.57 -3.83
CA ARG A 183 5.01 -12.51 -2.38
C ARG A 183 6.22 -11.65 -2.08
N VAL A 184 6.07 -10.71 -1.16
CA VAL A 184 7.14 -9.81 -0.74
C VAL A 184 7.15 -9.71 0.78
N ILE A 185 8.34 -9.83 1.39
CA ILE A 185 8.55 -9.53 2.81
C ILE A 185 9.38 -8.25 2.88
N TYR A 186 8.82 -7.22 3.46
CA TYR A 186 9.45 -5.92 3.63
C TYR A 186 10.02 -5.74 5.01
N THR A 187 11.07 -4.92 5.09
CA THR A 187 11.59 -4.35 6.33
C THR A 187 11.19 -2.89 6.43
N LYS A 188 10.75 -2.47 7.61
CA LYS A 188 10.38 -1.07 7.88
C LYS A 188 11.59 -0.16 7.77
N GLN A 189 11.46 0.92 7.01
CA GLN A 189 12.51 1.92 6.88
C GLN A 189 12.41 2.93 8.02
N LYS A 190 13.55 3.27 8.62
CA LYS A 190 13.65 4.37 9.59
C LYS A 190 13.48 5.69 8.84
N LYS A 191 12.68 6.58 9.41
CA LYS A 191 12.59 7.98 8.95
C LYS A 191 13.89 8.71 9.25
#